data_e918c215ff8b94a55f5862ecf59b2a97
#
_entry.id   e918c215ff8b94a55f5862ecf59b2a97
#
_cell.length_a   1.000
_cell.length_b   1.000
_cell.length_c   1.000
_cell.angle_alpha   90.00
_cell.angle_beta   90.00
_cell.angle_gamma   90.00
#
_symmetry.space_group_name_H-M   'P 1'
#
loop_
_entity.id
_entity.type
_entity.pdbx_description
1 polymer ?
#
loop_
_entity_poly.entity_id
_entity_poly.type
_entity_poly.pdbx_seq_one_letter_code
_entity_poly.pdbx_strand_id
1 'polypeptide(L)'
;MFCISIVVILFVSCTGNPDSVQKAENENGLKESLAFDNAVFYDENGAFIEEKAKDAIIALAEYHGYQVFPQFREKLWVSDYGTGRFTELGLAACMFMNNETDRYMLMDLFLLPGQMLPEHWHLDGETNPAKLEGWLVRNGKSYIVGVGEDNLSSFAEIEIPDCHMNGEAETKHVIEAMPGSFTPQNIVYSKHWQFAGDKGAVITEVANVHTDVAVRHSDKAINDNFLGI
;
A
#
# COMPACT_ATOMS: atom_id res chain seq x y z
N MET A 1 -21.57 -60.22 27.04
CA MET A 1 -21.39 -59.30 28.17
C MET A 1 -20.92 -57.97 27.58
N PHE A 2 -21.89 -57.10 27.25
CA PHE A 2 -21.62 -55.80 26.61
C PHE A 2 -21.53 -54.74 27.69
N CYS A 3 -20.40 -54.07 27.79
CA CYS A 3 -20.16 -52.97 28.70
C CYS A 3 -20.60 -51.67 28.01
N ILE A 4 -21.68 -51.04 28.47
CA ILE A 4 -22.15 -49.73 27.99
C ILE A 4 -21.44 -48.67 28.83
N SER A 5 -20.55 -47.92 28.19
CA SER A 5 -19.95 -46.71 28.81
C SER A 5 -20.89 -45.55 28.67
N ILE A 6 -21.37 -45.03 29.78
CA ILE A 6 -22.18 -43.81 29.85
C ILE A 6 -21.24 -42.61 29.85
N VAL A 7 -21.29 -41.80 28.80
CA VAL A 7 -20.61 -40.51 28.72
C VAL A 7 -21.52 -39.46 29.38
N VAL A 8 -21.09 -38.93 30.52
CA VAL A 8 -21.75 -37.80 31.17
C VAL A 8 -21.22 -36.51 30.55
N ILE A 9 -22.09 -35.80 29.82
CA ILE A 9 -21.80 -34.48 29.28
C ILE A 9 -22.15 -33.45 30.38
N LEU A 10 -21.12 -32.86 30.96
CA LEU A 10 -21.26 -31.72 31.87
C LEU A 10 -21.48 -30.43 31.03
N PHE A 11 -22.67 -29.86 31.07
CA PHE A 11 -22.93 -28.51 30.59
C PHE A 11 -22.34 -27.51 31.60
N VAL A 12 -21.26 -26.84 31.21
CA VAL A 12 -20.77 -25.65 31.90
C VAL A 12 -21.62 -24.47 31.43
N SER A 13 -22.49 -23.97 32.30
CA SER A 13 -23.21 -22.73 32.10
C SER A 13 -22.24 -21.58 32.31
N CYS A 14 -21.78 -20.94 31.23
CA CYS A 14 -21.07 -19.66 31.30
C CYS A 14 -22.08 -18.55 31.60
N THR A 15 -22.16 -18.15 32.85
CA THR A 15 -22.81 -16.88 33.23
C THR A 15 -21.83 -15.75 32.81
N GLY A 16 -22.03 -15.18 31.63
CA GLY A 16 -21.28 -14.00 31.19
C GLY A 16 -21.59 -12.80 32.08
N ASN A 17 -20.53 -12.13 32.51
CA ASN A 17 -20.63 -10.90 33.30
C ASN A 17 -21.22 -9.80 32.39
N PRO A 18 -22.31 -9.10 32.79
CA PRO A 18 -22.95 -8.08 31.98
C PRO A 18 -22.06 -6.87 31.69
N ASP A 19 -20.96 -6.68 32.41
CA ASP A 19 -20.01 -5.60 32.17
C ASP A 19 -19.09 -5.81 30.95
N SER A 20 -19.02 -7.04 30.39
CA SER A 20 -18.23 -7.32 29.19
C SER A 20 -18.98 -6.96 27.90
N VAL A 21 -20.32 -6.85 27.94
CA VAL A 21 -21.13 -6.51 26.76
C VAL A 21 -21.15 -5.00 26.52
N GLN A 22 -21.06 -4.18 27.57
CA GLN A 22 -21.02 -2.73 27.43
C GLN A 22 -19.68 -2.19 26.93
N LYS A 23 -18.59 -2.96 27.02
CA LYS A 23 -17.27 -2.56 26.49
C LYS A 23 -17.13 -2.74 24.98
N ALA A 24 -17.91 -3.65 24.39
CA ALA A 24 -17.90 -3.89 22.95
C ALA A 24 -18.73 -2.86 22.14
N GLU A 25 -19.71 -2.19 22.78
CA GLU A 25 -20.55 -1.19 22.10
C GLU A 25 -19.93 0.22 22.04
N ASN A 26 -18.87 0.49 22.81
CA ASN A 26 -18.16 1.78 22.78
C ASN A 26 -16.96 1.81 21.83
N GLU A 27 -16.58 0.70 21.20
CA GLU A 27 -15.52 0.65 20.16
C GLU A 27 -16.02 1.00 18.75
N ASN A 28 -17.31 1.28 18.56
CA ASN A 28 -17.87 1.85 17.34
C ASN A 28 -17.77 3.39 17.29
N GLY A 29 -16.93 3.99 18.14
CA GLY A 29 -16.63 5.40 18.16
C GLY A 29 -15.67 5.79 17.05
N LEU A 30 -16.25 6.40 15.97
CA LEU A 30 -15.57 7.32 15.05
C LEU A 30 -14.31 6.73 14.41
N LYS A 31 -14.48 5.96 13.33
CA LYS A 31 -13.42 5.86 12.33
C LYS A 31 -13.19 7.28 11.81
N GLU A 32 -12.05 7.87 12.14
CA GLU A 32 -11.68 9.19 11.66
C GLU A 32 -11.70 9.21 10.12
N SER A 33 -12.12 10.34 9.57
CA SER A 33 -12.07 10.56 8.13
C SER A 33 -10.62 10.49 7.66
N LEU A 34 -10.32 9.70 6.63
CA LEU A 34 -9.02 9.64 5.97
C LEU A 34 -8.84 10.77 4.94
N ALA A 35 -9.63 11.83 5.04
CA ALA A 35 -9.48 13.01 4.18
C ALA A 35 -8.38 13.92 4.75
N PHE A 36 -7.33 14.11 3.98
CA PHE A 36 -6.19 14.95 4.34
C PHE A 36 -6.10 16.14 3.37
N ASP A 37 -5.89 17.34 3.91
CA ASP A 37 -5.51 18.49 3.10
C ASP A 37 -4.02 18.35 2.73
N ASN A 38 -3.70 18.44 1.43
CA ASN A 38 -2.34 18.31 0.96
C ASN A 38 -1.38 19.34 1.61
N ALA A 39 -1.89 20.53 1.94
CA ALA A 39 -1.08 21.59 2.54
C ALA A 39 -0.47 21.21 3.91
N VAL A 40 -1.06 20.27 4.65
CA VAL A 40 -0.52 19.87 5.96
C VAL A 40 0.80 19.09 5.86
N PHE A 41 1.14 18.59 4.68
CA PHE A 41 2.35 17.83 4.42
C PHE A 41 3.55 18.69 4.00
N TYR A 42 3.39 20.01 3.98
CA TYR A 42 4.44 20.92 3.53
C TYR A 42 4.63 22.06 4.53
N ASP A 43 5.87 22.51 4.68
CA ASP A 43 6.20 23.67 5.48
C ASP A 43 5.94 24.99 4.70
N GLU A 44 6.23 26.12 5.34
CA GLU A 44 6.05 27.46 4.74
C GLU A 44 6.94 27.71 3.51
N ASN A 45 7.98 26.91 3.31
CA ASN A 45 8.88 26.96 2.16
C ASN A 45 8.51 25.93 1.07
N GLY A 46 7.44 25.13 1.29
CA GLY A 46 7.01 24.08 0.40
C GLY A 46 7.83 22.79 0.53
N ALA A 47 8.64 22.65 1.58
CA ALA A 47 9.39 21.41 1.81
C ALA A 47 8.48 20.31 2.41
N PHE A 48 8.62 19.09 1.92
CA PHE A 48 7.84 17.94 2.37
C PHE A 48 8.17 17.57 3.82
N ILE A 49 7.13 17.44 4.66
CA ILE A 49 7.24 17.08 6.07
C ILE A 49 6.94 15.59 6.24
N GLU A 50 7.98 14.74 6.12
CA GLU A 50 7.83 13.28 6.22
C GLU A 50 7.10 12.83 7.48
N GLU A 51 7.31 13.48 8.63
CA GLU A 51 6.65 13.09 9.88
C GLU A 51 5.13 13.27 9.83
N LYS A 52 4.63 14.29 9.09
CA LYS A 52 3.20 14.46 8.84
C LYS A 52 2.64 13.37 7.93
N ALA A 53 3.41 12.99 6.91
CA ALA A 53 3.05 11.87 6.05
C ALA A 53 2.99 10.55 6.86
N LYS A 54 3.96 10.30 7.72
CA LYS A 54 3.95 9.13 8.62
C LYS A 54 2.76 9.13 9.57
N ASP A 55 2.34 10.30 10.10
CA ASP A 55 1.12 10.42 10.91
C ASP A 55 -0.11 9.96 10.12
N ALA A 56 -0.26 10.42 8.88
CA ALA A 56 -1.38 10.05 8.02
C ALA A 56 -1.38 8.55 7.67
N ILE A 57 -0.21 7.96 7.44
CA ILE A 57 -0.08 6.52 7.16
C ILE A 57 -0.39 5.68 8.41
N ILE A 58 0.00 6.13 9.60
CA ILE A 58 -0.37 5.46 10.86
C ILE A 58 -1.90 5.51 11.04
N ALA A 59 -2.54 6.66 10.79
CA ALA A 59 -3.99 6.78 10.83
C ALA A 59 -4.68 5.85 9.81
N LEU A 60 -4.14 5.73 8.58
CA LEU A 60 -4.62 4.77 7.57
C LEU A 60 -4.49 3.32 8.07
N ALA A 61 -3.34 2.97 8.64
CA ALA A 61 -3.07 1.63 9.18
C ALA A 61 -4.07 1.29 10.31
N GLU A 62 -4.27 2.20 11.26
CA GLU A 62 -5.23 2.04 12.36
C GLU A 62 -6.67 1.97 11.86
N TYR A 63 -7.06 2.81 10.89
CA TYR A 63 -8.37 2.77 10.25
C TYR A 63 -8.70 1.37 9.70
N HIS A 64 -7.73 0.73 9.10
CA HIS A 64 -7.87 -0.62 8.54
C HIS A 64 -7.66 -1.74 9.55
N GLY A 65 -7.32 -1.44 10.81
CA GLY A 65 -6.97 -2.46 11.81
C GLY A 65 -5.65 -3.17 11.51
N TYR A 66 -4.79 -2.54 10.72
CA TYR A 66 -3.42 -3.01 10.53
C TYR A 66 -2.65 -2.84 11.84
N GLN A 67 -1.91 -3.87 12.25
CA GLN A 67 -1.17 -3.83 13.51
C GLN A 67 0.03 -2.88 13.41
N VAL A 68 -0.10 -1.70 14.02
CA VAL A 68 1.02 -0.78 14.24
C VAL A 68 1.92 -1.37 15.33
N PHE A 69 3.08 -1.87 14.94
CA PHE A 69 4.05 -2.51 15.83
C PHE A 69 5.07 -1.49 16.37
N PRO A 70 5.80 -1.80 17.45
CA PRO A 70 6.93 -0.97 17.88
C PRO A 70 7.90 -0.75 16.71
N GLN A 71 8.46 0.44 16.57
CA GLN A 71 9.34 0.89 15.48
C GLN A 71 8.67 0.99 14.09
N PHE A 72 7.33 0.90 13.99
CA PHE A 72 6.64 1.05 12.70
C PHE A 72 6.95 2.41 12.06
N ARG A 73 6.85 3.49 12.85
CA ARG A 73 7.16 4.86 12.40
C ARG A 73 8.58 4.99 11.86
N GLU A 74 9.57 4.44 12.56
CA GLU A 74 10.98 4.51 12.18
C GLU A 74 11.28 3.69 10.91
N LYS A 75 10.50 2.64 10.67
CA LYS A 75 10.62 1.80 9.48
C LYS A 75 9.86 2.34 8.27
N LEU A 76 8.93 3.27 8.47
CA LEU A 76 8.21 3.88 7.37
C LEU A 76 9.15 4.78 6.56
N TRP A 77 9.31 4.44 5.30
CA TRP A 77 9.77 5.33 4.26
C TRP A 77 8.56 5.99 3.59
N VAL A 78 8.62 7.28 3.34
CA VAL A 78 7.55 8.05 2.69
C VAL A 78 8.14 8.97 1.63
N SER A 79 7.43 9.16 0.53
CA SER A 79 7.86 10.05 -0.54
C SER A 79 6.66 10.66 -1.27
N ASP A 80 6.74 11.94 -1.59
CA ASP A 80 5.87 12.63 -2.54
C ASP A 80 6.50 12.72 -3.95
N TYR A 81 7.65 12.06 -4.15
CA TYR A 81 8.44 12.06 -5.39
C TYR A 81 8.83 13.47 -5.88
N GLY A 82 8.85 14.45 -4.97
CA GLY A 82 9.17 15.84 -5.27
C GLY A 82 8.08 16.60 -6.01
N THR A 83 6.85 16.08 -6.04
CA THR A 83 5.73 16.69 -6.76
C THR A 83 5.05 17.81 -5.98
N GLY A 84 5.21 17.87 -4.65
CA GLY A 84 4.44 18.76 -3.79
C GLY A 84 2.96 18.34 -3.62
N ARG A 85 2.58 17.11 -4.01
CA ARG A 85 1.20 16.63 -4.10
C ARG A 85 1.02 15.26 -3.43
N PHE A 86 1.52 15.09 -2.19
CA PHE A 86 1.55 13.80 -1.50
C PHE A 86 0.20 13.07 -1.44
N THR A 87 -0.91 13.79 -1.25
CA THR A 87 -2.24 13.16 -1.20
C THR A 87 -2.70 12.59 -2.53
N GLU A 88 -2.14 13.04 -3.64
CA GLU A 88 -2.54 12.62 -4.99
C GLU A 88 -1.51 11.66 -5.59
N LEU A 89 -0.23 11.92 -5.36
CA LEU A 89 0.88 11.12 -5.85
C LEU A 89 1.92 10.94 -4.75
N GLY A 90 2.14 9.69 -4.35
CA GLY A 90 3.07 9.39 -3.27
C GLY A 90 3.09 7.91 -2.93
N LEU A 91 3.92 7.57 -1.97
CA LEU A 91 4.03 6.21 -1.42
C LEU A 91 4.48 6.27 0.02
N ALA A 92 3.99 5.35 0.82
CA ALA A 92 4.67 4.92 2.03
C ALA A 92 4.95 3.43 1.98
N ALA A 93 6.11 3.03 2.46
CA ALA A 93 6.53 1.63 2.48
C ALA A 93 7.19 1.26 3.80
N CYS A 94 6.97 0.03 4.24
CA CYS A 94 7.67 -0.60 5.35
C CYS A 94 8.36 -1.87 4.84
N MET A 95 9.66 -1.79 4.62
CA MET A 95 10.45 -2.94 4.16
C MET A 95 10.84 -3.82 5.35
N PHE A 96 10.39 -5.07 5.34
CA PHE A 96 10.73 -6.06 6.37
C PHE A 96 12.01 -6.80 6.03
N MET A 97 12.21 -7.10 4.75
CA MET A 97 13.32 -7.90 4.25
C MET A 97 13.64 -7.52 2.80
N ASN A 98 14.92 -7.36 2.51
CA ASN A 98 15.48 -7.37 1.16
C ASN A 98 16.78 -8.16 1.19
N ASN A 99 16.72 -9.44 0.82
CA ASN A 99 17.86 -10.33 0.82
C ASN A 99 18.45 -10.42 -0.58
N GLU A 100 19.53 -9.68 -0.81
CA GLU A 100 20.18 -9.61 -2.11
C GLU A 100 20.90 -10.91 -2.49
N THR A 101 21.35 -11.70 -1.51
CA THR A 101 22.07 -12.96 -1.74
C THR A 101 21.14 -14.05 -2.26
N ASP A 102 20.03 -14.27 -1.54
CA ASP A 102 19.06 -15.32 -1.87
C ASP A 102 17.89 -14.80 -2.71
N ARG A 103 17.86 -13.50 -2.95
CA ARG A 103 16.92 -12.80 -3.82
C ARG A 103 15.46 -13.01 -3.45
N TYR A 104 15.10 -12.56 -2.26
CA TYR A 104 13.70 -12.43 -1.85
C TYR A 104 13.49 -11.16 -1.04
N MET A 105 12.34 -10.53 -1.25
CA MET A 105 11.97 -9.27 -0.63
C MET A 105 10.53 -9.31 -0.18
N LEU A 106 10.27 -8.66 0.95
CA LEU A 106 8.94 -8.46 1.52
C LEU A 106 8.82 -7.05 2.05
N MET A 107 7.81 -6.32 1.62
CA MET A 107 7.42 -5.04 2.22
C MET A 107 5.91 -4.84 2.20
N ASP A 108 5.42 -3.95 3.06
CA ASP A 108 4.06 -3.45 2.97
C ASP A 108 4.07 -2.02 2.42
N LEU A 109 3.15 -1.77 1.49
CA LEU A 109 2.88 -0.48 0.87
C LEU A 109 1.59 0.10 1.45
N PHE A 110 1.57 1.42 1.59
CA PHE A 110 0.41 2.16 2.09
C PHE A 110 0.13 3.31 1.14
N LEU A 111 -1.08 3.36 0.63
CA LEU A 111 -1.57 4.44 -0.23
C LEU A 111 -2.77 5.11 0.42
N LEU A 112 -2.74 6.43 0.52
CA LEU A 112 -3.87 7.23 0.99
C LEU A 112 -5.07 7.11 0.02
N PRO A 113 -6.30 7.45 0.43
CA PRO A 113 -7.45 7.46 -0.47
C PRO A 113 -7.19 8.29 -1.74
N GLY A 114 -7.38 7.68 -2.92
CA GLY A 114 -7.16 8.34 -4.20
C GLY A 114 -5.68 8.62 -4.54
N GLN A 115 -4.74 8.09 -3.80
CA GLN A 115 -3.32 8.31 -4.04
C GLN A 115 -2.79 7.37 -5.13
N MET A 116 -1.99 7.93 -6.04
CA MET A 116 -1.27 7.21 -7.09
C MET A 116 0.16 6.90 -6.64
N LEU A 117 0.61 5.65 -6.74
CA LEU A 117 2.02 5.29 -6.85
C LEU A 117 2.42 5.51 -8.30
N PRO A 118 3.41 6.38 -8.62
CA PRO A 118 3.71 6.78 -9.98
C PRO A 118 4.13 5.60 -10.87
N GLU A 119 3.86 5.72 -12.16
CA GLU A 119 4.25 4.71 -13.13
C GLU A 119 5.77 4.55 -13.19
N HIS A 120 6.22 3.31 -13.01
CA HIS A 120 7.63 2.97 -12.94
C HIS A 120 7.89 1.55 -13.48
N TRP A 121 9.18 1.24 -13.65
CA TRP A 121 9.67 -0.11 -13.94
C TRP A 121 11.05 -0.31 -13.31
N HIS A 122 11.53 -1.53 -13.35
CA HIS A 122 12.81 -1.90 -12.78
C HIS A 122 13.78 -2.38 -13.85
N LEU A 123 15.01 -1.91 -13.79
CA LEU A 123 16.13 -2.37 -14.60
C LEU A 123 16.99 -3.37 -13.83
N ASP A 124 17.91 -4.03 -14.54
CA ASP A 124 18.97 -4.78 -13.86
C ASP A 124 19.84 -3.82 -13.04
N GLY A 125 20.14 -4.20 -11.81
CA GLY A 125 21.16 -3.57 -11.00
C GLY A 125 22.56 -4.08 -11.38
N GLU A 126 23.60 -3.60 -10.70
CA GLU A 126 24.97 -4.03 -10.97
C GLU A 126 25.16 -5.53 -10.70
N THR A 127 24.55 -6.07 -9.67
CA THR A 127 24.68 -7.46 -9.22
C THR A 127 23.36 -8.24 -9.17
N ASN A 128 22.24 -7.55 -9.24
CA ASN A 128 20.92 -8.12 -9.11
C ASN A 128 20.12 -7.99 -10.41
N PRO A 129 19.29 -8.98 -10.77
CA PRO A 129 18.38 -8.83 -11.90
C PRO A 129 17.32 -7.77 -11.60
N ALA A 130 16.65 -7.32 -12.66
CA ALA A 130 15.49 -6.47 -12.54
C ALA A 130 14.45 -7.12 -11.59
N LYS A 131 13.82 -6.26 -10.78
CA LYS A 131 12.80 -6.67 -9.83
C LYS A 131 11.62 -7.30 -10.57
N LEU A 132 11.20 -8.46 -10.10
CA LEU A 132 9.96 -9.11 -10.47
C LEU A 132 9.13 -9.26 -9.20
N GLU A 133 7.91 -8.77 -9.21
CA GLU A 133 7.13 -8.54 -8.01
C GLU A 133 5.68 -8.99 -8.14
N GLY A 134 4.98 -9.01 -7.03
CA GLY A 134 3.54 -9.26 -6.97
C GLY A 134 2.95 -8.64 -5.70
N TRP A 135 1.67 -8.32 -5.77
CA TRP A 135 0.99 -7.52 -4.76
C TRP A 135 -0.23 -8.24 -4.23
N LEU A 136 -0.27 -8.42 -2.91
CA LEU A 136 -1.42 -8.93 -2.17
C LEU A 136 -2.11 -7.75 -1.47
N VAL A 137 -3.31 -7.40 -1.90
CA VAL A 137 -4.11 -6.40 -1.17
C VAL A 137 -4.56 -6.98 0.15
N ARG A 138 -4.22 -6.29 1.24
CA ARG A 138 -4.59 -6.69 2.60
C ARG A 138 -5.85 -5.99 3.07
N ASN A 139 -5.94 -4.68 2.83
CA ASN A 139 -7.06 -3.83 3.24
C ASN A 139 -7.30 -2.74 2.21
N GLY A 140 -8.53 -2.21 2.19
CA GLY A 140 -8.93 -1.20 1.21
C GLY A 140 -9.07 -1.77 -0.20
N LYS A 141 -8.70 -0.99 -1.21
CA LYS A 141 -8.74 -1.38 -2.62
C LYS A 141 -7.54 -0.78 -3.34
N SER A 142 -6.90 -1.55 -4.20
CA SER A 142 -5.87 -1.06 -5.12
C SER A 142 -6.27 -1.37 -6.56
N TYR A 143 -6.14 -0.39 -7.45
CA TYR A 143 -6.15 -0.59 -8.88
C TYR A 143 -4.69 -0.76 -9.31
N ILE A 144 -4.36 -1.95 -9.76
CA ILE A 144 -3.00 -2.30 -10.21
C ILE A 144 -3.01 -2.19 -11.73
N VAL A 145 -2.20 -1.28 -12.25
CA VAL A 145 -2.20 -0.95 -13.68
C VAL A 145 -0.86 -1.33 -14.30
N GLY A 146 -0.91 -1.98 -15.44
CA GLY A 146 0.29 -2.48 -16.10
C GLY A 146 0.05 -2.81 -17.57
N VAL A 147 0.80 -3.79 -18.05
CA VAL A 147 0.75 -4.24 -19.46
C VAL A 147 -0.52 -5.04 -19.71
N GLY A 148 -1.24 -4.70 -20.76
CA GLY A 148 -2.46 -5.38 -21.21
C GLY A 148 -3.27 -4.51 -22.16
N GLU A 149 -4.47 -4.97 -22.51
CA GLU A 149 -5.41 -4.20 -23.30
C GLU A 149 -5.92 -3.01 -22.47
N ASP A 150 -5.95 -1.82 -23.07
CA ASP A 150 -6.44 -0.60 -22.41
C ASP A 150 -7.91 -0.74 -22.01
N ASN A 151 -8.17 -0.66 -20.72
CA ASN A 151 -9.51 -0.67 -20.13
C ASN A 151 -9.71 0.45 -19.10
N LEU A 152 -8.77 1.41 -19.00
CA LEU A 152 -8.77 2.46 -17.99
C LEU A 152 -10.07 3.27 -17.99
N SER A 153 -10.64 3.53 -19.16
CA SER A 153 -11.90 4.29 -19.29
C SER A 153 -13.13 3.62 -18.63
N SER A 154 -13.02 2.33 -18.25
CA SER A 154 -14.05 1.63 -17.51
C SER A 154 -14.04 1.91 -15.99
N PHE A 155 -13.04 2.62 -15.49
CA PHE A 155 -12.82 2.92 -14.08
C PHE A 155 -12.84 4.44 -13.85
N ALA A 156 -14.04 5.01 -13.80
CA ALA A 156 -14.24 6.46 -13.70
C ALA A 156 -13.69 7.09 -12.41
N GLU A 157 -13.46 6.26 -11.39
CA GLU A 157 -12.89 6.67 -10.10
C GLU A 157 -11.36 6.82 -10.11
N ILE A 158 -10.67 6.37 -11.16
CA ILE A 158 -9.23 6.54 -11.31
C ILE A 158 -8.96 7.88 -12.01
N GLU A 159 -8.36 8.78 -11.26
CA GLU A 159 -7.89 10.07 -11.77
C GLU A 159 -6.36 10.11 -11.72
N ILE A 160 -5.70 10.07 -12.89
CA ILE A 160 -4.26 10.28 -12.94
C ILE A 160 -3.99 11.76 -12.64
N PRO A 161 -3.23 12.09 -11.58
CA PRO A 161 -3.02 13.48 -11.21
C PRO A 161 -2.19 14.22 -12.25
N ASP A 162 -2.47 15.51 -12.44
CA ASP A 162 -1.78 16.36 -13.42
C ASP A 162 -0.28 16.52 -13.12
N CYS A 163 0.12 16.30 -11.88
CA CYS A 163 1.53 16.28 -11.48
C CYS A 163 2.28 15.00 -11.96
N HIS A 164 1.59 14.03 -12.56
CA HIS A 164 2.19 12.87 -13.23
C HIS A 164 1.97 12.98 -14.74
N MET A 165 3.01 13.27 -15.51
CA MET A 165 2.99 13.34 -16.99
C MET A 165 1.81 14.17 -17.56
N ASN A 166 1.40 15.24 -16.87
CA ASN A 166 0.23 16.09 -17.20
C ASN A 166 -1.10 15.29 -17.23
N GLY A 167 -1.31 14.37 -16.29
CA GLY A 167 -2.53 13.57 -16.18
C GLY A 167 -2.54 12.32 -17.06
N GLU A 168 -1.38 11.85 -17.50
CA GLU A 168 -1.25 10.67 -18.35
C GLU A 168 -0.40 9.57 -17.73
N ALA A 169 -0.56 8.34 -18.25
CA ALA A 169 0.31 7.19 -18.01
C ALA A 169 0.42 6.37 -19.31
N GLU A 170 1.53 5.66 -19.47
CA GLU A 170 1.75 4.85 -20.68
C GLU A 170 1.00 3.52 -20.62
N THR A 171 0.88 2.90 -19.43
CA THR A 171 0.11 1.67 -19.24
C THR A 171 -1.29 1.99 -18.75
N LYS A 172 -2.28 1.29 -19.32
CA LYS A 172 -3.71 1.56 -19.10
C LYS A 172 -4.54 0.28 -18.90
N HIS A 173 -3.89 -0.85 -18.62
CA HIS A 173 -4.61 -2.08 -18.25
C HIS A 173 -4.77 -2.17 -16.75
N VAL A 174 -6.00 -1.99 -16.29
CA VAL A 174 -6.37 -1.93 -14.87
C VAL A 174 -6.85 -3.30 -14.39
N ILE A 175 -6.33 -3.74 -13.27
CA ILE A 175 -6.84 -4.85 -12.46
C ILE A 175 -7.34 -4.29 -11.15
N GLU A 176 -8.65 -4.37 -10.90
CA GLU A 176 -9.24 -4.02 -9.60
C GLU A 176 -8.92 -5.13 -8.59
N ALA A 177 -8.13 -4.81 -7.57
CA ALA A 177 -7.70 -5.75 -6.55
C ALA A 177 -8.32 -5.43 -5.20
N MET A 178 -9.08 -6.40 -4.66
CA MET A 178 -9.76 -6.37 -3.37
C MET A 178 -8.95 -7.14 -2.31
N PRO A 179 -9.26 -6.99 -1.02
CA PRO A 179 -8.59 -7.76 0.03
C PRO A 179 -8.59 -9.27 -0.25
N GLY A 180 -7.38 -9.86 -0.21
CA GLY A 180 -7.13 -11.26 -0.56
C GLY A 180 -6.77 -11.50 -2.03
N SER A 181 -6.91 -10.50 -2.91
CA SER A 181 -6.44 -10.60 -4.31
C SER A 181 -4.92 -10.53 -4.37
N PHE A 182 -4.30 -11.44 -5.10
CA PHE A 182 -2.89 -11.40 -5.44
C PHE A 182 -2.70 -11.19 -6.94
N THR A 183 -2.00 -10.13 -7.31
CA THR A 183 -1.69 -9.79 -8.70
C THR A 183 -0.19 -9.92 -8.95
N PRO A 184 0.28 -10.92 -9.71
CA PRO A 184 1.69 -11.05 -10.04
C PRO A 184 2.05 -10.12 -11.22
N GLN A 185 3.22 -9.50 -11.17
CA GLN A 185 3.87 -8.98 -12.35
C GLN A 185 4.52 -10.16 -13.09
N ASN A 186 4.09 -10.43 -14.33
CA ASN A 186 4.56 -11.58 -15.10
C ASN A 186 5.61 -11.23 -16.16
N ILE A 187 5.89 -9.95 -16.35
CA ILE A 187 6.78 -9.45 -17.40
C ILE A 187 7.84 -8.54 -16.76
N VAL A 188 9.08 -8.97 -16.81
CA VAL A 188 10.23 -8.18 -16.33
C VAL A 188 10.36 -6.90 -17.19
N TYR A 189 10.80 -5.83 -16.58
CA TYR A 189 10.94 -4.48 -17.17
C TYR A 189 9.61 -3.82 -17.58
N SER A 190 8.47 -4.43 -17.28
CA SER A 190 7.18 -3.82 -17.64
C SER A 190 6.86 -2.65 -16.73
N LYS A 191 6.31 -1.59 -17.32
CA LYS A 191 5.80 -0.43 -16.60
C LYS A 191 4.53 -0.80 -15.86
N HIS A 192 4.39 -0.26 -14.66
CA HIS A 192 3.22 -0.45 -13.82
C HIS A 192 3.07 0.71 -12.83
N TRP A 193 1.87 0.86 -12.30
CA TRP A 193 1.53 1.84 -11.28
C TRP A 193 0.33 1.36 -10.49
N GLN A 194 0.03 2.01 -9.38
CA GLN A 194 -1.13 1.69 -8.57
C GLN A 194 -1.92 2.94 -8.21
N PHE A 195 -3.21 2.76 -8.02
CA PHE A 195 -4.11 3.81 -7.54
C PHE A 195 -4.97 3.24 -6.43
N ALA A 196 -5.06 3.95 -5.30
CA ALA A 196 -5.85 3.49 -4.17
C ALA A 196 -7.33 3.90 -4.32
N GLY A 197 -8.23 3.04 -3.85
CA GLY A 197 -9.64 3.38 -3.76
C GLY A 197 -9.96 4.43 -2.69
N ASP A 198 -11.24 4.71 -2.50
CA ASP A 198 -11.79 5.75 -1.61
C ASP A 198 -11.44 5.61 -0.12
N LYS A 199 -10.93 4.46 0.29
CA LYS A 199 -10.48 4.17 1.67
C LYS A 199 -8.98 3.93 1.76
N GLY A 200 -8.24 4.26 0.71
CA GLY A 200 -6.83 3.92 0.63
C GLY A 200 -6.59 2.42 0.43
N ALA A 201 -5.34 2.01 0.55
CA ALA A 201 -4.95 0.62 0.43
C ALA A 201 -3.75 0.27 1.32
N VAL A 202 -3.79 -0.95 1.87
CA VAL A 202 -2.64 -1.62 2.49
C VAL A 202 -2.33 -2.85 1.65
N ILE A 203 -1.11 -2.95 1.15
CA ILE A 203 -0.71 -3.93 0.15
C ILE A 203 0.59 -4.57 0.60
N THR A 204 0.65 -5.90 0.62
CA THR A 204 1.92 -6.62 0.79
C THR A 204 2.54 -6.87 -0.57
N GLU A 205 3.74 -6.41 -0.76
CA GLU A 205 4.56 -6.67 -1.94
C GLU A 205 5.59 -7.74 -1.63
N VAL A 206 5.66 -8.74 -2.50
CA VAL A 206 6.71 -9.75 -2.54
C VAL A 206 7.48 -9.63 -3.84
N ALA A 207 8.80 -9.75 -3.78
CA ALA A 207 9.63 -9.67 -4.98
C ALA A 207 10.89 -10.52 -4.85
N ASN A 208 11.63 -10.64 -5.94
CA ASN A 208 12.94 -11.26 -5.90
C ASN A 208 13.96 -10.40 -5.14
N VAL A 209 14.11 -9.12 -5.52
CA VAL A 209 15.05 -8.20 -4.87
C VAL A 209 14.69 -6.76 -5.25
N HIS A 210 14.88 -5.82 -4.32
CA HIS A 210 14.74 -4.40 -4.60
C HIS A 210 16.13 -3.77 -4.72
N THR A 211 16.31 -2.90 -5.74
CA THR A 211 17.54 -2.13 -5.96
C THR A 211 17.14 -0.71 -6.31
N ASP A 212 17.33 0.24 -5.38
CA ASP A 212 16.88 1.64 -5.51
C ASP A 212 17.33 2.30 -6.82
N VAL A 213 18.62 2.20 -7.14
CA VAL A 213 19.21 2.82 -8.35
C VAL A 213 18.75 2.17 -9.65
N ALA A 214 18.02 1.06 -9.60
CA ALA A 214 17.48 0.35 -10.76
C ALA A 214 16.02 0.72 -11.06
N VAL A 215 15.36 1.53 -10.23
CA VAL A 215 14.01 2.04 -10.50
C VAL A 215 14.08 3.11 -11.59
N ARG A 216 13.07 3.14 -12.45
CA ARG A 216 12.85 4.21 -13.45
C ARG A 216 11.39 4.59 -13.45
N HIS A 217 11.11 5.88 -13.57
CA HIS A 217 9.76 6.41 -13.69
C HIS A 217 9.47 6.88 -15.10
N SER A 218 8.22 6.74 -15.56
CA SER A 218 7.80 7.30 -16.87
C SER A 218 7.85 8.82 -16.85
N ASP A 219 7.56 9.44 -15.72
CA ASP A 219 7.69 10.88 -15.54
C ASP A 219 9.17 11.28 -15.35
N LYS A 220 9.67 12.09 -16.29
CA LYS A 220 11.06 12.56 -16.25
C LYS A 220 11.35 13.43 -15.00
N ALA A 221 10.40 14.26 -14.57
CA ALA A 221 10.62 15.12 -13.42
C ALA A 221 10.79 14.30 -12.13
N ILE A 222 10.09 13.17 -12.02
CA ILE A 222 10.26 12.24 -10.91
C ILE A 222 11.64 11.58 -10.95
N ASN A 223 12.12 11.15 -12.11
CA ASN A 223 13.49 10.63 -12.25
C ASN A 223 14.54 11.66 -11.87
N ASP A 224 14.39 12.90 -12.37
CA ASP A 224 15.33 13.98 -12.08
C ASP A 224 15.42 14.26 -10.57
N ASN A 225 14.27 14.28 -9.89
CA ASN A 225 14.20 14.55 -8.47
C ASN A 225 14.63 13.37 -7.61
N PHE A 226 14.15 12.17 -7.91
CA PHE A 226 14.33 10.98 -7.08
C PHE A 226 15.69 10.29 -7.31
N LEU A 227 16.15 10.23 -8.55
CA LEU A 227 17.38 9.53 -8.95
C LEU A 227 18.54 10.49 -9.26
N GLY A 228 18.26 11.77 -9.49
CA GLY A 228 19.26 12.76 -9.91
C GLY A 228 19.82 12.52 -11.33
N ILE A 229 19.00 11.99 -12.25
CA ILE A 229 19.38 11.61 -13.61
C ILE A 229 18.47 12.22 -14.67
#